data_1cae4cefe8fe71ba064a9bed4352cbce
#
_entry.id   1cae4cefe8fe71ba064a9bed4352cbce
#
_cell.length_a   1.000
_cell.length_b   1.000
_cell.length_c   1.000
_cell.angle_alpha   90.00
_cell.angle_beta   90.00
_cell.angle_gamma   90.00
#
_symmetry.space_group_name_H-M   'P 1'
#
loop_
_entity.id
_entity.type
_entity.pdbx_description
1 polymer ?
#
loop_
_entity_poly.entity_id
_entity_poly.type
_entity_poly.pdbx_seq_one_letter_code
_entity_poly.pdbx_strand_id
1 'polypeptide(L)'
;MNVKLASSVHDATASALGFRYQERFALLELFDTKDDEAAVAIEALDDVQLTASGTDILEQLKHSLAKQPKPIDIKCANLWTTLRIWSELLPSIDISSTSFALITVAPLSQLDLSRFSAAPSSHLSGSSFESQALPDSGLWNKP
;
A
#
# COMPACT_ATOMS: atom_id res chain seq x y z
N MET A 1 -24.89 -1.14 -31.70
CA MET A 1 -23.40 -1.15 -31.66
C MET A 1 -22.85 -0.08 -30.71
N ASN A 2 -23.11 -0.09 -29.41
CA ASN A 2 -22.62 0.99 -28.52
C ASN A 2 -22.33 0.57 -27.06
N VAL A 3 -22.16 -0.70 -26.77
CA VAL A 3 -21.94 -1.15 -25.39
C VAL A 3 -20.45 -1.24 -25.01
N LYS A 4 -19.55 -1.29 -26.00
CA LYS A 4 -18.11 -1.49 -25.75
C LYS A 4 -17.32 -0.21 -25.39
N LEU A 5 -17.85 0.97 -25.73
CA LEU A 5 -17.15 2.25 -25.44
C LEU A 5 -17.31 2.70 -23.99
N ALA A 6 -18.45 2.41 -23.36
CA ALA A 6 -18.72 2.87 -21.99
C ALA A 6 -17.84 2.18 -20.94
N SER A 7 -17.50 0.90 -21.12
CA SER A 7 -16.67 0.17 -20.17
C SER A 7 -15.19 0.61 -20.21
N SER A 8 -14.69 0.96 -21.39
CA SER A 8 -13.28 1.39 -21.52
C SER A 8 -13.01 2.79 -20.98
N VAL A 9 -14.00 3.69 -21.03
CA VAL A 9 -13.87 5.06 -20.47
C VAL A 9 -13.84 5.02 -18.93
N HIS A 10 -14.65 4.17 -18.31
CA HIS A 10 -14.65 3.99 -16.86
C HIS A 10 -13.35 3.36 -16.34
N ASP A 11 -12.79 2.44 -17.10
CA ASP A 11 -11.54 1.76 -16.74
C ASP A 11 -10.33 2.73 -16.80
N ALA A 12 -10.25 3.55 -17.84
CA ALA A 12 -9.21 4.57 -17.98
C ALA A 12 -9.29 5.64 -16.87
N THR A 13 -10.49 6.05 -16.47
CA THR A 13 -10.68 7.02 -15.40
C THR A 13 -10.26 6.45 -14.05
N ALA A 14 -10.60 5.20 -13.75
CA ALA A 14 -10.20 4.54 -12.52
C ALA A 14 -8.68 4.40 -12.41
N SER A 15 -8.02 3.99 -13.51
CA SER A 15 -6.55 3.90 -13.57
C SER A 15 -5.89 5.26 -13.39
N ALA A 16 -6.38 6.31 -14.07
CA ALA A 16 -5.84 7.66 -13.93
C ALA A 16 -5.98 8.21 -12.51
N LEU A 17 -7.08 7.90 -11.81
CA LEU A 17 -7.27 8.27 -10.41
C LEU A 17 -6.32 7.49 -9.49
N GLY A 18 -6.05 6.22 -9.81
CA GLY A 18 -5.07 5.40 -9.10
C GLY A 18 -3.68 6.05 -9.14
N PHE A 19 -3.17 6.39 -10.32
CA PHE A 19 -1.90 7.08 -10.47
C PHE A 19 -1.83 8.40 -9.72
N ARG A 20 -2.87 9.23 -9.80
CA ARG A 20 -2.91 10.50 -9.06
C ARG A 20 -2.92 10.30 -7.55
N TYR A 21 -3.48 9.20 -7.08
CA TYR A 21 -3.43 8.85 -5.67
C TYR A 21 -2.00 8.49 -5.25
N GLN A 22 -1.32 7.66 -6.03
CA GLN A 22 0.09 7.29 -5.81
C GLN A 22 1.00 8.52 -5.79
N GLU A 23 0.86 9.42 -6.79
CA GLU A 23 1.65 10.67 -6.85
C GLU A 23 1.49 11.53 -5.59
N ARG A 24 0.26 11.71 -5.13
CA ARG A 24 -0.03 12.51 -3.93
C ARG A 24 0.47 11.84 -2.66
N PHE A 25 0.33 10.53 -2.58
CA PHE A 25 0.81 9.75 -1.45
C PHE A 25 2.34 9.81 -1.39
N ALA A 26 3.03 9.53 -2.48
CA ALA A 26 4.48 9.61 -2.59
C ALA A 26 5.03 11.01 -2.18
N LEU A 27 4.36 12.07 -2.62
CA LEU A 27 4.74 13.43 -2.24
C LEU A 27 4.53 13.68 -0.75
N LEU A 28 3.44 13.17 -0.16
CA LEU A 28 3.17 13.28 1.27
C LEU A 28 4.24 12.57 2.09
N GLU A 29 4.59 11.33 1.72
CA GLU A 29 5.66 10.56 2.37
C GLU A 29 7.00 11.30 2.33
N LEU A 30 7.33 11.88 1.17
CA LEU A 30 8.56 12.66 1.01
C LEU A 30 8.58 13.92 1.90
N PHE A 31 7.44 14.57 2.09
CA PHE A 31 7.37 15.75 2.98
C PHE A 31 7.34 15.39 4.46
N ASP A 32 6.87 14.20 4.80
CA ASP A 32 6.76 13.77 6.21
C ASP A 32 8.07 13.16 6.72
N THR A 33 8.93 12.67 5.84
CA THR A 33 10.26 12.19 6.21
C THR A 33 11.17 13.34 6.66
N LYS A 34 12.03 13.06 7.63
CA LYS A 34 13.03 14.01 8.13
C LYS A 34 14.42 13.78 7.54
N ASP A 35 14.51 12.89 6.57
CA ASP A 35 15.74 12.56 5.90
C ASP A 35 15.88 13.41 4.63
N ASP A 36 16.86 14.30 4.59
CA ASP A 36 17.11 15.20 3.45
C ASP A 36 17.56 14.44 2.19
N GLU A 37 18.04 13.21 2.35
CA GLU A 37 18.44 12.32 1.24
C GLU A 37 17.34 11.34 0.84
N ALA A 38 16.14 11.46 1.42
CA ALA A 38 15.04 10.59 1.09
C ALA A 38 14.63 10.73 -0.39
N ALA A 39 14.28 9.62 -0.97
CA ALA A 39 13.79 9.54 -2.34
C ALA A 39 12.54 8.68 -2.43
N VAL A 40 11.64 9.04 -3.35
CA VAL A 40 10.48 8.21 -3.67
C VAL A 40 10.50 7.81 -5.12
N ALA A 41 10.09 6.58 -5.40
CA ALA A 41 9.82 6.09 -6.74
C ALA A 41 8.38 5.57 -6.81
N ILE A 42 7.73 5.77 -7.95
CA ILE A 42 6.36 5.32 -8.20
C ILE A 42 6.43 4.25 -9.28
N GLU A 43 5.69 3.14 -9.07
CA GLU A 43 5.64 1.99 -10.01
C GLU A 43 7.04 1.40 -10.32
N ALA A 44 7.95 1.42 -9.34
CA ALA A 44 9.28 0.81 -9.49
C ALA A 44 9.28 -0.68 -9.09
N LEU A 45 9.21 -0.95 -7.79
CA LEU A 45 9.08 -2.32 -7.24
C LEU A 45 7.69 -2.58 -6.68
N ASP A 46 6.99 -1.53 -6.29
CA ASP A 46 5.59 -1.55 -5.81
C ASP A 46 4.92 -0.23 -6.23
N ASP A 47 3.69 0.03 -5.78
CA ASP A 47 2.96 1.27 -6.12
C ASP A 47 3.78 2.51 -5.75
N VAL A 48 4.36 2.53 -4.55
CA VAL A 48 5.31 3.55 -4.08
C VAL A 48 6.47 2.87 -3.35
N GLN A 49 7.67 3.34 -3.61
CA GLN A 49 8.88 2.98 -2.88
C GLN A 49 9.46 4.23 -2.23
N LEU A 50 9.57 4.26 -0.92
CA LEU A 50 10.29 5.27 -0.16
C LEU A 50 11.65 4.71 0.25
N THR A 51 12.72 5.40 -0.12
CA THR A 51 14.07 5.12 0.37
C THR A 51 14.47 6.23 1.32
N ALA A 52 14.72 5.90 2.57
CA ALA A 52 15.12 6.86 3.60
C ALA A 52 16.02 6.18 4.64
N SER A 53 17.06 6.88 5.08
CA SER A 53 17.97 6.41 6.12
C SER A 53 18.55 5.01 5.89
N GLY A 54 18.77 4.65 4.62
CA GLY A 54 19.32 3.35 4.22
C GLY A 54 18.30 2.20 4.28
N THR A 55 17.02 2.50 4.38
CA THR A 55 15.93 1.52 4.38
C THR A 55 15.00 1.80 3.21
N ASP A 56 14.56 0.74 2.54
CA ASP A 56 13.50 0.78 1.54
C ASP A 56 12.16 0.39 2.17
N ILE A 57 11.12 1.17 1.92
CA ILE A 57 9.74 0.84 2.27
C ILE A 57 8.96 0.67 0.99
N LEU A 58 8.49 -0.54 0.73
CA LEU A 58 7.67 -0.87 -0.43
C LEU A 58 6.20 -0.81 -0.03
N GLU A 59 5.47 0.11 -0.65
CA GLU A 59 4.12 0.48 -0.26
C GLU A 59 3.12 0.12 -1.34
N GLN A 60 2.22 -0.80 -1.01
CA GLN A 60 1.10 -1.16 -1.86
C GLN A 60 -0.14 -0.35 -1.45
N LEU A 61 -0.68 0.45 -2.35
CA LEU A 61 -1.82 1.31 -2.08
C LEU A 61 -3.12 0.66 -2.55
N LYS A 62 -4.10 0.57 -1.66
CA LYS A 62 -5.45 0.07 -1.94
C LYS A 62 -6.47 1.16 -1.65
N HIS A 63 -6.73 2.01 -2.63
CA HIS A 63 -7.77 3.03 -2.52
C HIS A 63 -9.11 2.52 -3.07
N SER A 64 -10.21 3.12 -2.63
CA SER A 64 -11.54 2.83 -3.12
C SER A 64 -12.35 4.12 -3.24
N LEU A 65 -13.09 4.25 -4.35
CA LEU A 65 -14.04 5.34 -4.55
C LEU A 65 -15.40 5.06 -3.90
N ALA A 66 -15.59 3.88 -3.32
CA ALA A 66 -16.83 3.54 -2.63
C ALA A 66 -16.96 4.36 -1.34
N LYS A 67 -18.18 4.87 -1.07
CA LYS A 67 -18.48 5.59 0.19
C LYS A 67 -18.23 4.73 1.43
N GLN A 68 -18.40 3.42 1.29
CA GLN A 68 -18.14 2.43 2.33
C GLN A 68 -17.35 1.29 1.70
N PRO A 69 -16.01 1.37 1.69
CA PRO A 69 -15.19 0.29 1.17
C PRO A 69 -15.34 -0.97 2.03
N LYS A 70 -15.34 -2.13 1.38
CA LYS A 70 -15.38 -3.40 2.10
C LYS A 70 -14.13 -3.56 2.95
N PRO A 71 -14.25 -4.06 4.18
CA PRO A 71 -13.10 -4.34 5.03
C PRO A 71 -12.10 -5.26 4.34
N ILE A 72 -10.82 -5.04 4.60
CA ILE A 72 -9.77 -5.99 4.23
C ILE A 72 -9.71 -7.05 5.32
N ASP A 73 -9.92 -8.30 4.94
CA ASP A 73 -9.84 -9.47 5.80
C ASP A 73 -9.02 -10.58 5.12
N ILE A 74 -8.84 -11.69 5.81
CA ILE A 74 -8.11 -12.86 5.30
C ILE A 74 -8.74 -13.48 4.03
N LYS A 75 -9.99 -13.17 3.73
CA LYS A 75 -10.69 -13.64 2.52
C LYS A 75 -10.58 -12.65 1.36
N CYS A 76 -9.96 -11.48 1.60
CA CYS A 76 -9.83 -10.44 0.60
C CYS A 76 -8.81 -10.85 -0.47
N ALA A 77 -9.26 -11.02 -1.72
CA ALA A 77 -8.39 -11.37 -2.83
C ALA A 77 -7.25 -10.35 -3.04
N ASN A 78 -7.53 -9.06 -2.81
CA ASN A 78 -6.52 -8.00 -2.96
C ASN A 78 -5.37 -8.16 -1.95
N LEU A 79 -5.65 -8.61 -0.72
CA LEU A 79 -4.61 -8.91 0.26
C LEU A 79 -3.67 -10.01 -0.25
N TRP A 80 -4.24 -11.12 -0.72
CA TRP A 80 -3.45 -12.24 -1.24
C TRP A 80 -2.68 -11.90 -2.51
N THR A 81 -3.24 -11.05 -3.36
CA THR A 81 -2.52 -10.53 -4.53
C THR A 81 -1.30 -9.72 -4.11
N THR A 82 -1.43 -8.83 -3.13
CA THR A 82 -0.31 -8.06 -2.59
C THR A 82 0.76 -8.97 -1.99
N LEU A 83 0.38 -9.91 -1.14
CA LEU A 83 1.32 -10.85 -0.52
C LEU A 83 2.05 -11.70 -1.56
N ARG A 84 1.38 -12.10 -2.64
CA ARG A 84 2.01 -12.81 -3.76
C ARG A 84 3.03 -11.94 -4.47
N ILE A 85 2.71 -10.69 -4.80
CA ILE A 85 3.63 -9.74 -5.42
C ILE A 85 4.89 -9.59 -4.55
N TRP A 86 4.72 -9.34 -3.26
CA TRP A 86 5.84 -9.20 -2.34
C TRP A 86 6.67 -10.48 -2.24
N SER A 87 6.04 -11.65 -2.22
CA SER A 87 6.78 -12.93 -2.22
C SER A 87 7.61 -13.15 -3.48
N GLU A 88 7.15 -12.65 -4.63
CA GLU A 88 7.88 -12.70 -5.90
C GLU A 88 9.08 -11.72 -5.92
N LEU A 89 9.02 -10.63 -5.14
CA LEU A 89 10.11 -9.67 -5.01
C LEU A 89 11.25 -10.12 -4.07
N LEU A 90 10.96 -10.99 -3.10
CA LEU A 90 11.93 -11.39 -2.07
C LEU A 90 13.31 -11.82 -2.61
N PRO A 91 13.44 -12.56 -3.75
CA PRO A 91 14.76 -12.94 -4.27
C PRO A 91 15.58 -11.79 -4.82
N SER A 92 14.97 -10.63 -5.10
CA SER A 92 15.59 -9.47 -5.76
C SER A 92 15.88 -8.29 -4.84
N ILE A 93 15.51 -8.38 -3.58
CA ILE A 93 15.64 -7.31 -2.58
C ILE A 93 16.49 -7.75 -1.39
N ASP A 94 17.08 -6.79 -0.69
CA ASP A 94 17.70 -7.04 0.61
C ASP A 94 16.65 -6.92 1.72
N ILE A 95 16.18 -8.07 2.21
CA ILE A 95 15.16 -8.15 3.26
C ILE A 95 15.60 -7.55 4.60
N SER A 96 16.91 -7.38 4.82
CA SER A 96 17.42 -6.80 6.05
C SER A 96 17.23 -5.28 6.11
N SER A 97 17.10 -4.64 4.96
CA SER A 97 16.91 -3.20 4.79
C SER A 97 15.59 -2.84 4.09
N THR A 98 14.70 -3.82 3.86
CA THR A 98 13.42 -3.60 3.19
C THR A 98 12.26 -3.91 4.10
N SER A 99 11.27 -3.00 4.13
CA SER A 99 9.99 -3.18 4.79
C SER A 99 8.86 -3.14 3.78
N PHE A 100 7.72 -3.76 4.11
CA PHE A 100 6.53 -3.76 3.28
C PHE A 100 5.37 -3.11 4.03
N ALA A 101 4.62 -2.24 3.36
CA ALA A 101 3.45 -1.57 3.93
C ALA A 101 2.23 -1.68 3.01
N LEU A 102 1.10 -2.08 3.56
CA LEU A 102 -0.19 -2.06 2.86
C LEU A 102 -0.98 -0.84 3.34
N ILE A 103 -1.12 0.14 2.47
CA ILE A 103 -1.84 1.39 2.72
C ILE A 103 -3.26 1.26 2.16
N THR A 104 -4.26 1.47 3.00
CA THR A 104 -5.65 1.30 2.59
C THR A 104 -6.58 2.30 3.27
N VAL A 105 -7.61 2.75 2.53
CA VAL A 105 -8.74 3.53 3.06
C VAL A 105 -9.86 2.63 3.59
N ALA A 106 -9.79 1.32 3.33
CA ALA A 106 -10.76 0.36 3.85
C ALA A 106 -10.44 0.00 5.30
N PRO A 107 -11.46 -0.21 6.15
CA PRO A 107 -11.23 -0.68 7.51
C PRO A 107 -10.55 -2.06 7.48
N LEU A 108 -9.61 -2.26 8.38
CA LEU A 108 -9.01 -3.58 8.60
C LEU A 108 -9.93 -4.33 9.58
N SER A 109 -10.48 -5.46 9.16
CA SER A 109 -11.07 -6.39 10.10
C SER A 109 -9.95 -7.10 10.85
N GLN A 110 -10.21 -7.56 12.08
CA GLN A 110 -9.21 -8.26 12.88
C GLN A 110 -8.58 -9.40 12.06
N LEU A 111 -7.37 -9.14 11.54
CA LEU A 111 -6.51 -10.16 10.99
C LEU A 111 -5.96 -10.92 12.20
N ASP A 112 -6.57 -12.03 12.56
CA ASP A 112 -5.98 -12.93 13.56
C ASP A 112 -4.73 -13.59 12.95
N LEU A 113 -3.62 -12.88 13.02
CA LEU A 113 -2.32 -13.35 12.56
C LEU A 113 -1.71 -14.40 13.52
N SER A 114 -2.34 -14.67 14.65
CA SER A 114 -1.86 -15.66 15.61
C SER A 114 -1.73 -17.06 14.99
N ARG A 115 -2.51 -17.36 13.97
CA ARG A 115 -2.44 -18.62 13.21
C ARG A 115 -1.21 -18.73 12.29
N PHE A 116 -0.54 -17.61 11.99
CA PHE A 116 0.68 -17.56 11.16
C PHE A 116 1.95 -17.47 12.00
N SER A 117 1.83 -17.37 13.32
CA SER A 117 2.94 -17.31 14.27
C SER A 117 3.52 -18.69 14.62
N ALA A 118 3.42 -19.67 13.75
CA ALA A 118 4.00 -20.99 13.92
C ALA A 118 5.38 -21.13 13.24
N ALA A 119 6.18 -20.05 13.20
CA ALA A 119 7.61 -20.18 12.95
C ALA A 119 8.36 -20.23 14.29
N PRO A 120 9.35 -21.12 14.49
CA PRO A 120 10.10 -21.17 15.72
C PRO A 120 10.80 -19.84 15.95
N SER A 121 10.58 -19.25 17.11
CA SER A 121 11.15 -18.01 17.60
C SER A 121 12.68 -18.13 17.73
N SER A 122 13.40 -17.87 16.64
CA SER A 122 14.80 -17.51 16.70
C SER A 122 15.07 -16.48 15.60
N HIS A 123 15.30 -15.24 16.03
CA HIS A 123 15.76 -14.10 15.23
C HIS A 123 14.80 -13.45 14.24
N LEU A 124 13.73 -12.82 14.73
CA LEU A 124 13.15 -11.64 14.07
C LEU A 124 12.63 -10.70 15.18
N SER A 125 13.52 -9.98 15.82
CA SER A 125 13.15 -8.80 16.59
C SER A 125 13.08 -7.64 15.60
N GLY A 126 11.90 -7.08 15.38
CA GLY A 126 11.72 -5.75 14.84
C GLY A 126 11.02 -5.66 13.48
N SER A 127 9.79 -6.16 13.38
CA SER A 127 8.85 -5.58 12.43
C SER A 127 7.52 -5.38 13.16
N SER A 128 7.37 -4.18 13.70
CA SER A 128 6.07 -3.72 14.19
C SER A 128 5.17 -3.53 12.98
N PHE A 129 4.13 -4.34 12.88
CA PHE A 129 3.04 -4.09 11.94
C PHE A 129 2.25 -2.91 12.51
N GLU A 130 2.67 -1.70 12.17
CA GLU A 130 2.01 -0.48 12.61
C GLU A 130 0.83 -0.21 11.67
N SER A 131 -0.37 -0.37 12.21
CA SER A 131 -1.60 0.04 11.54
C SER A 131 -1.70 1.56 11.63
N GLN A 132 -1.12 2.27 10.68
CA GLN A 132 -1.35 3.71 10.55
C GLN A 132 -2.70 3.94 9.89
N ALA A 133 -3.70 4.25 10.71
CA ALA A 133 -4.89 4.94 10.23
C ALA A 133 -4.47 6.38 9.90
N LEU A 134 -4.59 6.77 8.63
CA LEU A 134 -4.43 8.17 8.24
C LEU A 134 -5.39 9.04 9.07
N PRO A 135 -4.93 10.16 9.64
CA PRO A 135 -5.79 11.08 10.33
C PRO A 135 -6.90 11.53 9.37
N ASP A 136 -8.12 11.57 9.89
CA ASP A 136 -9.30 12.10 9.20
C ASP A 136 -9.05 13.59 8.89
N SER A 137 -8.31 13.84 7.82
CA SER A 137 -8.05 15.19 7.35
C SER A 137 -9.31 15.67 6.65
N GLY A 138 -10.19 16.35 7.38
CA GLY A 138 -11.40 17.01 6.90
C GLY A 138 -11.18 18.06 5.80
N LEU A 139 -10.09 17.95 5.04
CA LEU A 139 -9.68 18.85 3.96
C LEU A 139 -10.31 18.49 2.60
N TRP A 140 -11.02 17.36 2.50
CA TRP A 140 -11.54 16.89 1.21
C TRP A 140 -13.04 17.13 0.99
N ASN A 141 -13.74 17.73 1.97
CA ASN A 141 -15.16 18.09 1.88
C ASN A 141 -15.36 19.60 1.96
N LYS A 142 -14.95 20.34 0.92
CA LYS A 142 -15.53 21.66 0.62
C LYS A 142 -15.89 21.72 -0.86
N PRO A 143 -17.13 22.24 -1.16
CA PRO A 143 -17.69 22.30 -2.51
C PRO A 143 -16.88 23.18 -3.45
#